data_a0431149cf223ce96c5b02f9d15979cc
#
_entry.id   a0431149cf223ce96c5b02f9d15979cc
#
_cell.length_a   1.000
_cell.length_b   1.000
_cell.length_c   1.000
_cell.angle_alpha   90.00
_cell.angle_beta   90.00
_cell.angle_gamma   90.00
#
_symmetry.space_group_name_H-M   'P 1'
#
loop_
_entity.id
_entity.type
_entity.pdbx_description
1 polymer ?
#
loop_
_entity_poly.entity_id
_entity_poly.type
_entity_poly.pdbx_seq_one_letter_code
_entity_poly.pdbx_strand_id
1 'polypeptide(L)'
;MTEAEQRSTAISPEPLAGDLRSVDNRDCPSRNDSLGAALAEAAGGPVGRHALIGRARVMTPLRVMFLMGLVFLALGWSTKAACLQSTGTGTGDQRVANWENQRAYYELCYSDTVPLYGAELLSQGKFPYKSSWVETDGSGTPQTRYDGRPAVRYMEYPVLTGMYQYVSMALAKTYTALSKLGPLPVVAEVVMFFNVAAFGLALAWLGTVWATAGLAGRRIWDAALVAASPLLIFQIFTNFDALATAFAMAGLLAWARRKPVLAGVLIGLGAAAKLYPLLFLGPMVVLAIRAGRFRALARTAGTTAVTWLLVNLPVLVLFPRGWSEFFRLNTRRGDDMDSLYNVVKSFTGWHGFDAKLGFWEPPTVLNAVVTVLFAIGCAAIAYVVLTAPKRPRLAQLLFLVVAVFLLTNKVWSPQFSLWLVPLAVLALPHRRILLAWMTIDAVVWVPRMYYLYGNPNRSLPEQFFTTTVLLRDIAVIGLCALVIRQIYRPDEDLVRWNGRVDDPSGGPFDRAADAPPRWLPDWLRPAGMRRATAPAIESPVPAGAAP
;
A
#
# COMPACT_ATOMS: atom_id res chain seq x y z
N MET A 1 -39.94 -22.51 37.87
CA MET A 1 -38.59 -22.13 37.49
C MET A 1 -37.75 -23.39 37.51
N THR A 2 -37.53 -23.97 36.37
CA THR A 2 -36.97 -25.30 36.15
C THR A 2 -35.45 -25.22 35.89
N GLU A 3 -34.71 -26.19 36.41
CA GLU A 3 -33.25 -26.37 36.32
C GLU A 3 -32.62 -26.27 34.94
N ALA A 4 -33.38 -25.95 33.92
CA ALA A 4 -32.92 -25.81 32.52
C ALA A 4 -32.29 -24.43 32.16
N GLU A 5 -32.52 -23.39 32.96
CA GLU A 5 -32.01 -22.02 32.70
C GLU A 5 -30.62 -21.72 33.28
N GLN A 6 -30.08 -22.58 34.15
CA GLN A 6 -28.77 -22.38 34.79
C GLN A 6 -27.57 -22.97 33.99
N ARG A 7 -27.79 -23.63 32.85
CA ARG A 7 -26.69 -24.22 32.05
C ARG A 7 -26.14 -23.37 30.90
N SER A 8 -26.54 -22.12 30.79
CA SER A 8 -26.12 -21.25 29.65
C SER A 8 -24.88 -20.40 29.89
N THR A 9 -24.20 -20.49 31.00
CA THR A 9 -23.00 -19.65 31.29
C THR A 9 -21.73 -20.45 31.61
N ALA A 10 -21.64 -21.70 31.16
CA ALA A 10 -20.37 -22.41 31.20
C ALA A 10 -19.42 -21.83 30.16
N ILE A 11 -18.61 -20.84 30.54
CA ILE A 11 -17.43 -20.38 29.82
C ILE A 11 -16.53 -21.60 29.61
N SER A 12 -16.39 -22.03 28.36
CA SER A 12 -15.49 -23.13 28.01
C SER A 12 -14.09 -22.87 28.58
N PRO A 13 -13.41 -23.87 29.14
CA PRO A 13 -12.09 -23.69 29.74
C PRO A 13 -11.12 -23.10 28.70
N GLU A 14 -10.32 -22.15 29.15
CA GLU A 14 -9.34 -21.44 28.34
C GLU A 14 -8.34 -22.41 27.70
N PRO A 15 -8.14 -22.36 26.39
CA PRO A 15 -7.08 -23.13 25.76
C PRO A 15 -5.72 -22.61 26.24
N LEU A 16 -4.87 -23.50 26.68
CA LEU A 16 -3.49 -23.24 27.08
C LEU A 16 -2.74 -22.43 26.01
N ALA A 17 -1.94 -21.46 26.45
CA ALA A 17 -1.27 -20.42 25.66
C ALA A 17 -0.36 -20.89 24.50
N GLY A 18 -0.30 -22.19 24.20
CA GLY A 18 0.59 -22.78 23.19
C GLY A 18 0.04 -22.88 21.78
N ASP A 19 -1.28 -22.95 21.59
CA ASP A 19 -1.86 -23.32 20.29
C ASP A 19 -2.88 -22.30 19.75
N LEU A 20 -2.46 -21.03 19.65
CA LEU A 20 -3.25 -19.96 19.02
C LEU A 20 -3.45 -20.14 17.51
N ARG A 21 -2.89 -21.20 16.93
CA ARG A 21 -2.98 -21.51 15.49
C ARG A 21 -3.94 -22.65 15.16
N SER A 22 -4.54 -23.27 16.16
CA SER A 22 -5.53 -24.32 15.95
C SER A 22 -6.80 -23.77 15.29
N VAL A 23 -7.52 -24.61 14.56
CA VAL A 23 -8.78 -24.25 13.89
C VAL A 23 -9.82 -23.73 14.90
N ASP A 24 -9.79 -24.27 16.11
CA ASP A 24 -10.76 -23.97 17.17
C ASP A 24 -10.53 -22.59 17.82
N ASN A 25 -9.33 -22.01 17.66
CA ASN A 25 -8.95 -20.67 18.17
C ASN A 25 -9.13 -19.56 17.14
N ARG A 26 -9.72 -19.82 15.97
CA ARG A 26 -9.93 -18.79 14.95
C ARG A 26 -11.14 -17.93 15.29
N ASP A 27 -10.99 -16.63 15.06
CA ASP A 27 -12.08 -15.67 15.12
C ASP A 27 -13.07 -15.92 13.98
N CYS A 28 -14.34 -16.09 14.29
CA CYS A 28 -15.40 -16.30 13.31
C CYS A 28 -16.20 -15.01 13.12
N PRO A 29 -16.07 -14.33 11.96
CA PRO A 29 -16.73 -13.05 11.70
C PRO A 29 -18.24 -13.08 11.88
N SER A 30 -18.90 -14.15 11.42
CA SER A 30 -20.35 -14.29 11.50
C SER A 30 -20.89 -14.46 12.92
N ARG A 31 -20.05 -14.87 13.88
CA ARG A 31 -20.43 -14.92 15.30
C ARG A 31 -20.18 -13.61 16.02
N ASN A 32 -19.18 -12.84 15.60
CA ASN A 32 -18.69 -11.66 16.30
C ASN A 32 -19.16 -10.35 15.66
N ASP A 33 -19.74 -10.39 14.45
CA ASP A 33 -20.22 -9.23 13.70
C ASP A 33 -21.67 -9.44 13.30
N SER A 34 -22.57 -8.55 13.75
CA SER A 34 -24.01 -8.63 13.46
C SER A 34 -24.33 -8.54 11.96
N LEU A 35 -23.54 -7.78 11.18
CA LEU A 35 -23.70 -7.72 9.73
C LEU A 35 -23.29 -9.03 9.06
N GLY A 36 -22.14 -9.59 9.48
CA GLY A 36 -21.67 -10.90 9.00
C GLY A 36 -22.63 -12.02 9.37
N ALA A 37 -23.22 -11.99 10.56
CA ALA A 37 -24.25 -12.94 10.99
C ALA A 37 -25.52 -12.83 10.14
N ALA A 38 -26.03 -11.62 9.92
CA ALA A 38 -27.21 -11.38 9.09
C ALA A 38 -27.02 -11.81 7.63
N LEU A 39 -25.86 -11.51 7.03
CA LEU A 39 -25.52 -11.95 5.67
C LEU A 39 -25.38 -13.48 5.58
N ALA A 40 -24.78 -14.12 6.58
CA ALA A 40 -24.68 -15.57 6.62
C ALA A 40 -26.06 -16.24 6.77
N GLU A 41 -26.96 -15.66 7.54
CA GLU A 41 -28.34 -16.13 7.72
C GLU A 41 -29.15 -15.98 6.43
N ALA A 42 -29.03 -14.83 5.76
CA ALA A 42 -29.65 -14.59 4.44
C ALA A 42 -29.14 -15.54 3.35
N ALA A 43 -27.85 -15.95 3.44
CA ALA A 43 -27.22 -16.87 2.49
C ALA A 43 -27.48 -18.36 2.76
N GLY A 44 -28.30 -18.71 3.74
CA GLY A 44 -28.64 -20.14 4.00
C GLY A 44 -28.45 -20.59 5.44
N GLY A 45 -28.26 -19.68 6.37
CA GLY A 45 -28.22 -19.95 7.80
C GLY A 45 -26.88 -19.72 8.47
N PRO A 46 -26.82 -19.80 9.81
CA PRO A 46 -25.66 -19.40 10.57
C PRO A 46 -24.41 -20.22 10.19
N VAL A 47 -23.28 -19.53 10.09
CA VAL A 47 -21.99 -20.17 9.80
C VAL A 47 -21.70 -21.24 10.86
N GLY A 48 -21.47 -22.46 10.41
CA GLY A 48 -21.25 -23.63 11.28
C GLY A 48 -22.35 -24.68 11.17
N ARG A 49 -23.55 -24.35 10.73
CA ARG A 49 -24.64 -25.32 10.50
C ARG A 49 -24.56 -25.92 9.09
N HIS A 50 -24.30 -25.09 8.10
CA HIS A 50 -24.22 -25.47 6.68
C HIS A 50 -22.85 -25.19 6.05
N ALA A 51 -21.99 -24.40 6.70
CA ALA A 51 -20.71 -24.02 6.12
C ALA A 51 -19.72 -25.20 6.11
N LEU A 52 -19.24 -25.52 4.92
CA LEU A 52 -18.17 -26.48 4.69
C LEU A 52 -16.78 -25.88 4.99
N ILE A 53 -16.70 -24.57 5.18
CA ILE A 53 -15.44 -23.83 5.37
C ILE A 53 -14.80 -24.22 6.70
N GLY A 54 -13.60 -24.80 6.63
CA GLY A 54 -12.87 -25.31 7.79
C GLY A 54 -13.24 -26.73 8.24
N ARG A 55 -14.36 -27.29 7.73
CA ARG A 55 -14.76 -28.68 7.96
C ARG A 55 -14.35 -29.59 6.81
N ALA A 56 -14.62 -29.15 5.56
CA ALA A 56 -14.18 -29.88 4.40
C ALA A 56 -12.67 -29.70 4.19
N ARG A 57 -11.95 -30.78 3.92
CA ARG A 57 -10.49 -30.77 3.68
C ARG A 57 -10.06 -29.82 2.55
N VAL A 58 -10.96 -29.55 1.61
CA VAL A 58 -10.72 -28.69 0.45
C VAL A 58 -11.11 -27.23 0.71
N MET A 59 -12.10 -26.95 1.58
CA MET A 59 -12.64 -25.62 1.85
C MET A 59 -11.93 -24.96 3.03
N THR A 60 -10.68 -24.54 2.83
CA THR A 60 -9.95 -23.75 3.84
C THR A 60 -10.27 -22.27 3.73
N PRO A 61 -10.18 -21.48 4.83
CA PRO A 61 -10.37 -20.02 4.77
C PRO A 61 -9.53 -19.33 3.71
N LEU A 62 -8.26 -19.73 3.54
CA LEU A 62 -7.37 -19.16 2.53
C LEU A 62 -7.85 -19.40 1.11
N ARG A 63 -8.35 -20.62 0.79
CA ARG A 63 -8.88 -20.93 -0.54
C ARG A 63 -10.13 -20.12 -0.85
N VAL A 64 -11.01 -19.93 0.14
CA VAL A 64 -12.19 -19.07 -0.01
C VAL A 64 -11.78 -17.63 -0.28
N MET A 65 -10.79 -17.09 0.45
CA MET A 65 -10.27 -15.75 0.20
C MET A 65 -9.62 -15.63 -1.19
N PHE A 66 -8.95 -16.67 -1.68
CA PHE A 66 -8.44 -16.68 -3.06
C PHE A 66 -9.57 -16.64 -4.08
N LEU A 67 -10.65 -17.40 -3.88
CA LEU A 67 -11.83 -17.34 -4.76
C LEU A 67 -12.47 -15.95 -4.74
N MET A 68 -12.63 -15.34 -3.56
CA MET A 68 -13.08 -13.95 -3.44
C MET A 68 -12.15 -12.99 -4.18
N GLY A 69 -10.84 -13.14 -3.98
CA GLY A 69 -9.82 -12.34 -4.67
C GLY A 69 -9.91 -12.49 -6.18
N LEU A 70 -10.08 -13.69 -6.71
CA LEU A 70 -10.25 -13.94 -8.14
C LEU A 70 -11.50 -13.24 -8.70
N VAL A 71 -12.61 -13.24 -7.97
CA VAL A 71 -13.83 -12.51 -8.37
C VAL A 71 -13.55 -11.00 -8.45
N PHE A 72 -12.93 -10.41 -7.43
CA PHE A 72 -12.63 -8.98 -7.43
C PHE A 72 -11.56 -8.58 -8.46
N LEU A 73 -10.58 -9.43 -8.71
CA LEU A 73 -9.62 -9.27 -9.80
C LEU A 73 -10.30 -9.35 -11.17
N ALA A 74 -11.24 -10.28 -11.36
CA ALA A 74 -12.03 -10.35 -12.59
C ALA A 74 -12.90 -9.11 -12.79
N LEU A 75 -13.53 -8.59 -11.72
CA LEU A 75 -14.24 -7.30 -11.76
C LEU A 75 -13.29 -6.15 -12.13
N GLY A 76 -12.09 -6.11 -11.53
CA GLY A 76 -11.07 -5.11 -11.86
C GLY A 76 -10.59 -5.18 -13.31
N TRP A 77 -10.45 -6.38 -13.87
CA TRP A 77 -10.15 -6.56 -15.29
C TRP A 77 -11.35 -6.11 -16.16
N SER A 78 -12.57 -6.45 -15.76
CA SER A 78 -13.78 -6.09 -16.49
C SER A 78 -13.98 -4.57 -16.61
N THR A 79 -13.59 -3.79 -15.60
CA THR A 79 -13.61 -2.31 -15.69
C THR A 79 -12.66 -1.76 -16.74
N LYS A 80 -11.64 -2.51 -17.15
CA LYS A 80 -10.69 -2.12 -18.22
C LYS A 80 -11.12 -2.63 -19.60
N ALA A 81 -12.04 -3.59 -19.67
CA ALA A 81 -12.41 -4.31 -20.89
C ALA A 81 -12.89 -3.40 -22.03
N ALA A 82 -13.59 -2.31 -21.73
CA ALA A 82 -14.03 -1.34 -22.72
C ALA A 82 -12.87 -0.71 -23.51
N CYS A 83 -11.72 -0.47 -22.85
CA CYS A 83 -10.50 0.07 -23.45
C CYS A 83 -9.58 -1.00 -24.08
N LEU A 84 -9.85 -2.28 -23.85
CA LEU A 84 -9.04 -3.39 -24.32
C LEU A 84 -9.56 -4.01 -25.62
N GLN A 85 -10.60 -3.46 -26.20
CA GLN A 85 -11.11 -3.90 -27.50
C GLN A 85 -10.08 -3.60 -28.59
N SER A 86 -9.71 -4.64 -29.34
CA SER A 86 -8.80 -4.49 -30.49
C SER A 86 -9.54 -3.91 -31.69
N THR A 87 -9.07 -2.82 -32.23
CA THR A 87 -9.58 -2.19 -33.47
C THR A 87 -8.53 -2.24 -34.57
N GLY A 88 -8.97 -2.06 -35.81
CA GLY A 88 -8.10 -2.15 -36.99
C GLY A 88 -8.09 -3.56 -37.63
N THR A 89 -7.43 -3.66 -38.77
CA THR A 89 -7.27 -4.89 -39.56
C THR A 89 -5.81 -5.35 -39.55
N GLY A 90 -5.55 -6.58 -39.97
CA GLY A 90 -4.19 -7.13 -40.07
C GLY A 90 -3.74 -7.89 -38.84
N THR A 91 -2.43 -7.97 -38.62
CA THR A 91 -1.79 -8.71 -37.53
C THR A 91 -1.84 -7.92 -36.21
N GLY A 92 -1.56 -8.56 -35.08
CA GLY A 92 -1.69 -7.94 -33.75
C GLY A 92 -0.84 -6.68 -33.53
N ASP A 93 0.30 -6.58 -34.20
CA ASP A 93 1.17 -5.40 -34.20
C ASP A 93 0.62 -4.22 -35.03
N GLN A 94 -0.33 -4.47 -35.94
CA GLN A 94 -1.02 -3.45 -36.73
C GLN A 94 -2.34 -3.00 -36.11
N ARG A 95 -2.86 -3.72 -35.12
CA ARG A 95 -4.08 -3.38 -34.38
C ARG A 95 -3.76 -2.48 -33.20
N VAL A 96 -4.73 -1.68 -32.80
CA VAL A 96 -4.64 -0.79 -31.64
C VAL A 96 -5.73 -1.08 -30.63
N ALA A 97 -5.54 -0.67 -29.39
CA ALA A 97 -6.59 -0.65 -28.41
C ALA A 97 -7.55 0.51 -28.68
N ASN A 98 -8.84 0.31 -28.41
CA ASN A 98 -9.87 1.34 -28.62
C ASN A 98 -9.81 2.41 -27.55
N TRP A 99 -9.03 3.46 -27.78
CA TRP A 99 -8.88 4.64 -26.92
C TRP A 99 -9.37 5.92 -27.59
N GLU A 100 -10.02 5.81 -28.74
CA GLU A 100 -10.52 6.94 -29.51
C GLU A 100 -11.52 7.78 -28.69
N ASN A 101 -11.64 9.05 -29.04
CA ASN A 101 -12.58 10.00 -28.44
C ASN A 101 -12.53 10.07 -26.90
N GLN A 102 -11.34 9.91 -26.31
CA GLN A 102 -11.12 9.92 -24.86
C GLN A 102 -11.91 8.83 -24.10
N ARG A 103 -12.17 7.70 -24.76
CA ARG A 103 -12.91 6.56 -24.23
C ARG A 103 -12.43 6.11 -22.86
N ALA A 104 -11.13 6.16 -22.61
CA ALA A 104 -10.52 5.80 -21.37
C ALA A 104 -11.13 6.52 -20.15
N TYR A 105 -11.60 7.73 -20.34
CA TYR A 105 -12.17 8.56 -19.28
C TYR A 105 -13.66 8.33 -19.11
N TYR A 106 -14.48 8.45 -20.16
CA TYR A 106 -15.94 8.33 -20.01
C TYR A 106 -16.42 6.90 -19.74
N GLU A 107 -15.66 5.88 -20.17
CA GLU A 107 -15.90 4.47 -19.84
C GLU A 107 -15.20 4.03 -18.54
N LEU A 108 -14.51 4.94 -17.85
CA LEU A 108 -13.76 4.69 -16.59
C LEU A 108 -12.67 3.61 -16.68
N CYS A 109 -12.24 3.25 -17.89
CA CYS A 109 -11.37 2.11 -18.17
C CYS A 109 -9.88 2.47 -18.31
N TYR A 110 -9.49 3.69 -17.93
CA TYR A 110 -8.10 4.14 -17.97
C TYR A 110 -7.15 3.20 -17.20
N SER A 111 -6.00 2.97 -17.80
CA SER A 111 -4.85 2.27 -17.19
C SER A 111 -3.56 2.85 -17.76
N ASP A 112 -2.59 3.16 -16.90
CA ASP A 112 -1.25 3.62 -17.31
C ASP A 112 -0.54 2.59 -18.19
N THR A 113 -0.80 1.29 -17.99
CA THR A 113 -0.17 0.18 -18.72
C THR A 113 -0.34 0.29 -20.24
N VAL A 114 -1.49 0.80 -20.72
CA VAL A 114 -1.79 0.89 -22.15
C VAL A 114 -0.97 1.99 -22.84
N PRO A 115 -1.01 3.28 -22.43
CA PRO A 115 -0.22 4.33 -23.06
C PRO A 115 1.29 4.14 -22.84
N LEU A 116 1.73 3.61 -21.70
CA LEU A 116 3.15 3.37 -21.41
C LEU A 116 3.79 2.38 -22.41
N TYR A 117 3.02 1.44 -22.96
CA TYR A 117 3.54 0.50 -23.96
C TYR A 117 4.15 1.20 -25.18
N GLY A 118 3.51 2.27 -25.64
CA GLY A 118 4.03 3.12 -26.71
C GLY A 118 5.05 4.16 -26.23
N ALA A 119 4.69 4.87 -25.16
CA ALA A 119 5.49 6.00 -24.65
C ALA A 119 6.90 5.58 -24.20
N GLU A 120 7.05 4.41 -23.60
CA GLU A 120 8.36 3.89 -23.16
C GLU A 120 9.07 3.06 -24.24
N LEU A 121 8.64 3.15 -25.51
CA LEU A 121 9.20 2.46 -26.66
C LEU A 121 9.18 0.92 -26.56
N LEU A 122 8.38 0.34 -25.66
CA LEU A 122 8.23 -1.11 -25.52
C LEU A 122 7.58 -1.71 -26.77
N SER A 123 6.65 -1.01 -27.41
CA SER A 123 6.05 -1.42 -28.69
C SER A 123 7.09 -1.66 -29.79
N GLN A 124 8.21 -0.95 -29.74
CA GLN A 124 9.34 -1.12 -30.65
C GLN A 124 10.34 -2.21 -30.19
N GLY A 125 10.08 -2.89 -29.06
CA GLY A 125 11.00 -3.89 -28.50
C GLY A 125 12.27 -3.30 -27.89
N LYS A 126 12.29 -2.00 -27.58
CA LYS A 126 13.48 -1.33 -27.03
C LYS A 126 13.73 -1.75 -25.60
N PHE A 127 15.01 -1.89 -25.24
CA PHE A 127 15.41 -2.25 -23.90
C PHE A 127 15.24 -1.05 -22.94
N PRO A 128 14.54 -1.22 -21.78
CA PRO A 128 14.36 -0.16 -20.80
C PRO A 128 15.69 0.41 -20.31
N TYR A 129 15.70 1.68 -19.90
CA TYR A 129 16.87 2.42 -19.40
C TYR A 129 17.96 2.72 -20.42
N LYS A 130 18.12 1.88 -21.48
CA LYS A 130 19.05 2.12 -22.59
C LYS A 130 18.47 3.12 -23.59
N SER A 131 17.20 2.96 -23.92
CA SER A 131 16.51 3.74 -24.94
C SER A 131 15.91 5.01 -24.35
N SER A 132 15.98 6.11 -25.12
CA SER A 132 15.42 7.41 -24.76
C SER A 132 14.54 7.95 -25.88
N TRP A 133 13.66 8.86 -25.51
CA TRP A 133 12.83 9.63 -26.46
C TRP A 133 12.79 11.09 -26.04
N VAL A 134 12.38 11.97 -26.96
CA VAL A 134 12.07 13.37 -26.63
C VAL A 134 10.59 13.45 -26.32
N GLU A 135 10.24 14.10 -25.21
CA GLU A 135 8.85 14.33 -24.84
C GLU A 135 8.20 15.26 -25.86
N THR A 136 6.98 14.95 -26.26
CA THR A 136 6.20 15.75 -27.21
C THR A 136 4.95 16.28 -26.53
N ASP A 137 4.46 17.43 -26.97
CA ASP A 137 3.14 17.93 -26.59
C ASP A 137 2.01 17.14 -27.27
N GLY A 138 0.75 17.53 -27.01
CA GLY A 138 -0.43 16.89 -27.61
C GLY A 138 -0.51 17.02 -29.13
N SER A 139 0.29 17.89 -29.76
CA SER A 139 0.40 18.05 -31.21
C SER A 139 1.55 17.24 -31.85
N GLY A 140 2.36 16.55 -31.01
CA GLY A 140 3.55 15.83 -31.43
C GLY A 140 4.79 16.70 -31.56
N THR A 141 4.75 17.98 -31.15
CA THR A 141 5.91 18.88 -31.20
C THR A 141 6.88 18.56 -30.07
N PRO A 142 8.19 18.38 -30.35
CA PRO A 142 9.20 18.14 -29.33
C PRO A 142 9.25 19.25 -28.29
N GLN A 143 9.18 18.89 -27.02
CA GLN A 143 9.23 19.86 -25.94
C GLN A 143 10.65 20.22 -25.54
N THR A 144 10.85 21.48 -25.19
CA THR A 144 12.11 22.03 -24.72
C THR A 144 11.99 22.39 -23.24
N ARG A 145 12.99 22.03 -22.46
CA ARG A 145 13.08 22.32 -21.03
C ARG A 145 13.34 23.81 -20.81
N TYR A 146 13.12 24.27 -19.55
CA TYR A 146 13.42 25.63 -19.10
C TYR A 146 14.86 26.11 -19.40
N ASP A 147 15.81 25.16 -19.54
CA ASP A 147 17.24 25.43 -19.85
C ASP A 147 17.55 25.39 -21.36
N GLY A 148 16.54 25.38 -22.23
CA GLY A 148 16.68 25.38 -23.69
C GLY A 148 17.08 24.03 -24.29
N ARG A 149 17.20 22.95 -23.51
CA ARG A 149 17.57 21.62 -24.01
C ARG A 149 16.33 20.77 -24.31
N PRO A 150 16.42 19.80 -25.24
CA PRO A 150 15.33 18.86 -25.46
C PRO A 150 14.95 18.10 -24.19
N ALA A 151 13.64 17.89 -23.98
CA ALA A 151 13.12 17.13 -22.85
C ALA A 151 13.30 15.63 -23.07
N VAL A 152 14.52 15.14 -22.93
CA VAL A 152 14.85 13.71 -23.11
C VAL A 152 14.36 12.90 -21.91
N ARG A 153 13.59 11.84 -22.19
CA ARG A 153 13.02 10.89 -21.24
C ARG A 153 13.62 9.50 -21.41
N TYR A 154 13.55 8.74 -20.32
CA TYR A 154 13.88 7.30 -20.26
C TYR A 154 12.78 6.58 -19.50
N MET A 155 12.91 5.24 -19.34
CA MET A 155 12.03 4.44 -18.47
C MET A 155 11.85 5.10 -17.10
N GLU A 156 10.61 5.41 -16.76
CA GLU A 156 10.29 6.20 -15.54
C GLU A 156 10.11 5.36 -14.28
N TYR A 157 10.10 4.05 -14.38
CA TYR A 157 9.90 3.14 -13.25
C TYR A 157 11.22 2.65 -12.65
N PRO A 158 11.23 2.24 -11.35
CA PRO A 158 12.36 1.53 -10.77
C PRO A 158 12.65 0.22 -11.51
N VAL A 159 13.89 -0.27 -11.36
CA VAL A 159 14.46 -1.33 -12.21
C VAL A 159 13.59 -2.60 -12.28
N LEU A 160 13.08 -3.09 -11.15
CA LEU A 160 12.30 -4.33 -11.17
C LEU A 160 10.97 -4.16 -11.94
N THR A 161 10.32 -3.02 -11.80
CA THR A 161 9.08 -2.73 -12.54
C THR A 161 9.35 -2.51 -14.02
N GLY A 162 10.43 -1.82 -14.40
CA GLY A 162 10.80 -1.69 -15.82
C GLY A 162 11.15 -3.03 -16.46
N MET A 163 11.84 -3.93 -15.73
CA MET A 163 12.09 -5.29 -16.19
C MET A 163 10.82 -6.14 -16.27
N TYR A 164 9.89 -5.97 -15.33
CA TYR A 164 8.58 -6.61 -15.39
C TYR A 164 7.80 -6.19 -16.66
N GLN A 165 7.79 -4.91 -16.99
CA GLN A 165 7.19 -4.41 -18.23
C GLN A 165 7.90 -4.99 -19.46
N TYR A 166 9.23 -5.05 -19.46
CA TYR A 166 10.00 -5.62 -20.56
C TYR A 166 9.69 -7.11 -20.78
N VAL A 167 9.61 -7.91 -19.72
CA VAL A 167 9.23 -9.32 -19.82
C VAL A 167 7.78 -9.45 -20.32
N SER A 168 6.86 -8.64 -19.81
CA SER A 168 5.47 -8.62 -20.29
C SER A 168 5.37 -8.28 -21.77
N MET A 169 6.17 -7.31 -22.24
CA MET A 169 6.30 -6.96 -23.67
C MET A 169 6.84 -8.14 -24.50
N ALA A 170 7.91 -8.80 -24.02
CA ALA A 170 8.50 -9.93 -24.74
C ALA A 170 7.50 -11.08 -24.91
N LEU A 171 6.73 -11.37 -23.87
CA LEU A 171 5.66 -12.38 -23.93
C LEU A 171 4.53 -11.97 -24.87
N ALA A 172 4.11 -10.69 -24.86
CA ALA A 172 3.10 -10.19 -25.78
C ALA A 172 3.55 -10.28 -27.25
N LYS A 173 4.79 -9.91 -27.55
CA LYS A 173 5.38 -10.05 -28.89
C LYS A 173 5.49 -11.51 -29.33
N THR A 174 5.87 -12.40 -28.43
CA THR A 174 5.89 -13.84 -28.70
C THR A 174 4.49 -14.36 -29.05
N TYR A 175 3.46 -13.95 -28.29
CA TYR A 175 2.08 -14.31 -28.62
C TYR A 175 1.67 -13.77 -30.01
N THR A 176 1.96 -12.50 -30.31
CA THR A 176 1.67 -11.87 -31.60
C THR A 176 2.37 -12.62 -32.76
N ALA A 177 3.61 -13.05 -32.56
CA ALA A 177 4.32 -13.86 -33.56
C ALA A 177 3.66 -15.24 -33.76
N LEU A 178 3.27 -15.91 -32.68
CA LEU A 178 2.57 -17.21 -32.75
C LEU A 178 1.18 -17.11 -33.38
N SER A 179 0.45 -16.02 -33.14
CA SER A 179 -0.88 -15.79 -33.73
C SER A 179 -0.85 -15.63 -35.26
N LYS A 180 0.31 -15.28 -35.83
CA LYS A 180 0.53 -15.23 -37.29
C LYS A 180 0.64 -16.62 -37.93
N LEU A 181 0.97 -17.64 -37.12
CA LEU A 181 1.26 -19.01 -37.61
C LEU A 181 0.08 -19.98 -37.49
N GLY A 182 -1.00 -19.65 -36.76
CA GLY A 182 -2.00 -20.68 -36.47
C GLY A 182 -3.26 -20.19 -35.76
N PRO A 183 -3.93 -21.07 -35.00
CA PRO A 183 -5.31 -20.90 -34.55
C PRO A 183 -5.51 -19.91 -33.39
N LEU A 184 -4.46 -19.19 -32.96
CA LEU A 184 -4.58 -18.22 -31.87
C LEU A 184 -5.35 -16.97 -32.33
N PRO A 185 -6.25 -16.41 -31.49
CA PRO A 185 -6.97 -15.18 -31.80
C PRO A 185 -5.99 -14.02 -32.08
N VAL A 186 -6.27 -13.22 -33.09
CA VAL A 186 -5.51 -12.02 -33.37
C VAL A 186 -6.06 -10.86 -32.54
N VAL A 187 -5.29 -10.41 -31.55
CA VAL A 187 -5.58 -9.26 -30.69
C VAL A 187 -4.48 -8.20 -30.85
N ALA A 188 -4.78 -6.93 -30.52
CA ALA A 188 -3.76 -5.89 -30.54
C ALA A 188 -2.62 -6.24 -29.56
N GLU A 189 -1.37 -6.02 -30.00
CA GLU A 189 -0.18 -6.36 -29.20
C GLU A 189 -0.18 -5.65 -27.84
N VAL A 190 -0.61 -4.38 -27.79
CA VAL A 190 -0.78 -3.63 -26.54
C VAL A 190 -1.81 -4.26 -25.60
N VAL A 191 -2.90 -4.83 -26.14
CA VAL A 191 -3.92 -5.55 -25.33
C VAL A 191 -3.33 -6.83 -24.76
N MET A 192 -2.53 -7.56 -25.54
CA MET A 192 -1.82 -8.74 -25.03
C MET A 192 -0.80 -8.35 -23.95
N PHE A 193 -0.04 -7.26 -24.16
CA PHE A 193 0.87 -6.72 -23.15
C PHE A 193 0.14 -6.41 -21.84
N PHE A 194 -1.01 -5.70 -21.91
CA PHE A 194 -1.84 -5.45 -20.74
C PHE A 194 -2.27 -6.75 -20.06
N ASN A 195 -2.78 -7.74 -20.79
CA ASN A 195 -3.27 -8.99 -20.23
C ASN A 195 -2.16 -9.80 -19.54
N VAL A 196 -0.96 -9.86 -20.13
CA VAL A 196 0.20 -10.52 -19.51
C VAL A 196 0.60 -9.81 -18.23
N ALA A 197 0.69 -8.46 -18.26
CA ALA A 197 0.98 -7.67 -17.09
C ALA A 197 -0.11 -7.83 -16.01
N ALA A 198 -1.39 -7.74 -16.38
CA ALA A 198 -2.51 -7.91 -15.45
C ALA A 198 -2.51 -9.30 -14.79
N PHE A 199 -2.18 -10.36 -15.52
CA PHE A 199 -2.07 -11.71 -14.96
C PHE A 199 -0.99 -11.78 -13.86
N GLY A 200 0.20 -11.24 -14.10
CA GLY A 200 1.26 -11.21 -13.10
C GLY A 200 0.90 -10.33 -11.89
N LEU A 201 0.22 -9.19 -12.10
CA LEU A 201 -0.29 -8.34 -11.00
C LEU A 201 -1.38 -9.05 -10.19
N ALA A 202 -2.25 -9.84 -10.83
CA ALA A 202 -3.24 -10.66 -10.14
C ALA A 202 -2.58 -11.70 -9.22
N LEU A 203 -1.55 -12.39 -9.72
CA LEU A 203 -0.77 -13.34 -8.89
C LEU A 203 -0.07 -12.62 -7.73
N ALA A 204 0.49 -11.43 -7.95
CA ALA A 204 1.09 -10.61 -6.91
C ALA A 204 0.07 -10.23 -5.84
N TRP A 205 -1.15 -9.84 -6.24
CA TRP A 205 -2.20 -9.52 -5.26
C TRP A 205 -2.68 -10.73 -4.47
N LEU A 206 -2.82 -11.89 -5.09
CA LEU A 206 -3.10 -13.15 -4.36
C LEU A 206 -1.98 -13.47 -3.37
N GLY A 207 -0.72 -13.18 -3.73
CA GLY A 207 0.41 -13.23 -2.81
C GLY A 207 0.26 -12.27 -1.61
N THR A 208 -0.27 -11.06 -1.85
CA THR A 208 -0.60 -10.09 -0.79
C THR A 208 -1.69 -10.63 0.14
N VAL A 209 -2.76 -11.23 -0.40
CA VAL A 209 -3.82 -11.89 0.38
C VAL A 209 -3.25 -13.02 1.25
N TRP A 210 -2.41 -13.88 0.66
CA TRP A 210 -1.74 -14.97 1.38
C TRP A 210 -0.86 -14.45 2.51
N ALA A 211 -0.05 -13.45 2.26
CA ALA A 211 0.84 -12.86 3.26
C ALA A 211 0.03 -12.22 4.40
N THR A 212 -1.03 -11.47 4.08
CA THR A 212 -1.91 -10.83 5.06
C THR A 212 -2.64 -11.88 5.91
N ALA A 213 -3.16 -12.94 5.29
CA ALA A 213 -3.79 -14.06 6.01
C ALA A 213 -2.81 -14.72 7.01
N GLY A 214 -1.55 -14.89 6.60
CA GLY A 214 -0.50 -15.42 7.48
C GLY A 214 -0.13 -14.48 8.63
N LEU A 215 -0.21 -13.16 8.42
CA LEU A 215 0.06 -12.13 9.42
C LEU A 215 -1.11 -11.92 10.39
N ALA A 216 -2.34 -12.09 9.92
CA ALA A 216 -3.54 -11.93 10.73
C ALA A 216 -3.69 -13.02 11.82
N GLY A 217 -3.00 -14.15 11.68
CA GLY A 217 -2.96 -15.22 12.68
C GLY A 217 -4.36 -15.77 13.02
N ARG A 218 -4.80 -15.60 14.26
CA ARG A 218 -6.13 -16.00 14.73
C ARG A 218 -7.26 -15.35 13.93
N ARG A 219 -7.07 -14.11 13.50
CA ARG A 219 -8.04 -13.29 12.76
C ARG A 219 -7.92 -13.47 11.25
N ILE A 220 -7.64 -14.67 10.77
CA ILE A 220 -7.35 -14.97 9.35
C ILE A 220 -8.38 -14.38 8.38
N TRP A 221 -9.66 -14.29 8.79
CA TRP A 221 -10.74 -13.75 7.98
C TRP A 221 -10.67 -12.24 7.76
N ASP A 222 -9.86 -11.51 8.51
CA ASP A 222 -9.66 -10.08 8.23
C ASP A 222 -8.99 -9.87 6.87
N ALA A 223 -8.18 -10.84 6.39
CA ALA A 223 -7.60 -10.82 5.05
C ALA A 223 -8.64 -10.93 3.91
N ALA A 224 -9.90 -11.29 4.21
CA ALA A 224 -10.99 -11.22 3.24
C ALA A 224 -11.25 -9.77 2.76
N LEU A 225 -10.99 -8.76 3.61
CA LEU A 225 -11.06 -7.35 3.21
C LEU A 225 -9.98 -6.98 2.18
N VAL A 226 -8.82 -7.64 2.21
CA VAL A 226 -7.78 -7.47 1.19
C VAL A 226 -8.19 -8.15 -0.11
N ALA A 227 -8.77 -9.36 -0.01
CA ALA A 227 -9.22 -10.14 -1.17
C ALA A 227 -10.40 -9.47 -1.90
N ALA A 228 -11.33 -8.88 -1.15
CA ALA A 228 -12.58 -8.28 -1.64
C ALA A 228 -12.63 -6.77 -1.42
N SER A 229 -11.48 -6.08 -1.49
CA SER A 229 -11.44 -4.63 -1.37
C SER A 229 -12.12 -3.96 -2.58
N PRO A 230 -13.04 -3.00 -2.36
CA PRO A 230 -13.62 -2.19 -3.42
C PRO A 230 -12.59 -1.48 -4.30
N LEU A 231 -11.42 -1.15 -3.74
CA LEU A 231 -10.32 -0.52 -4.48
C LEU A 231 -9.79 -1.38 -5.62
N LEU A 232 -9.90 -2.72 -5.54
CA LEU A 232 -9.45 -3.61 -6.61
C LEU A 232 -10.21 -3.38 -7.91
N ILE A 233 -11.50 -3.03 -7.81
CA ILE A 233 -12.38 -2.86 -8.98
C ILE A 233 -11.81 -1.80 -9.94
N PHE A 234 -11.19 -0.75 -9.41
CA PHE A 234 -10.67 0.34 -10.24
C PHE A 234 -9.14 0.39 -10.31
N GLN A 235 -8.43 0.03 -9.21
CA GLN A 235 -7.02 0.38 -9.05
C GLN A 235 -6.04 -0.75 -9.35
N ILE A 236 -6.46 -2.02 -9.26
CA ILE A 236 -5.53 -3.16 -9.30
C ILE A 236 -4.74 -3.25 -10.61
N PHE A 237 -5.35 -2.90 -11.74
CA PHE A 237 -4.73 -2.93 -13.07
C PHE A 237 -4.51 -1.53 -13.65
N THR A 238 -4.55 -0.50 -12.82
CA THR A 238 -4.26 0.87 -13.26
C THR A 238 -2.76 1.07 -13.48
N ASN A 239 -1.92 0.47 -12.62
CA ASN A 239 -0.46 0.57 -12.67
C ASN A 239 0.15 -0.70 -12.02
N PHE A 240 1.46 -0.73 -11.76
CA PHE A 240 2.22 -1.91 -11.31
C PHE A 240 2.35 -2.03 -9.78
N ASP A 241 1.55 -1.33 -8.99
CA ASP A 241 1.67 -1.20 -7.53
C ASP A 241 1.50 -2.51 -6.77
N ALA A 242 0.68 -3.44 -7.30
CA ALA A 242 0.47 -4.76 -6.70
C ALA A 242 1.79 -5.56 -6.55
N LEU A 243 2.75 -5.37 -7.45
CA LEU A 243 4.04 -6.05 -7.40
C LEU A 243 4.83 -5.66 -6.15
N ALA A 244 4.99 -4.35 -5.90
CA ALA A 244 5.68 -3.86 -4.72
C ALA A 244 4.94 -4.21 -3.43
N THR A 245 3.60 -4.17 -3.44
CA THR A 245 2.76 -4.51 -2.28
C THR A 245 2.92 -5.99 -1.91
N ALA A 246 2.96 -6.88 -2.89
CA ALA A 246 3.19 -8.31 -2.65
C ALA A 246 4.55 -8.57 -1.98
N PHE A 247 5.62 -7.97 -2.48
CA PHE A 247 6.95 -8.11 -1.89
C PHE A 247 7.03 -7.50 -0.48
N ALA A 248 6.43 -6.32 -0.26
CA ALA A 248 6.38 -5.68 1.05
C ALA A 248 5.66 -6.56 2.08
N MET A 249 4.48 -7.09 1.73
CA MET A 249 3.70 -7.93 2.63
C MET A 249 4.34 -9.31 2.86
N ALA A 250 4.94 -9.91 1.84
CA ALA A 250 5.71 -11.14 1.98
C ALA A 250 6.97 -10.92 2.86
N GLY A 251 7.62 -9.75 2.72
CA GLY A 251 8.73 -9.32 3.58
C GLY A 251 8.30 -9.18 5.05
N LEU A 252 7.16 -8.56 5.30
CA LEU A 252 6.59 -8.46 6.64
C LEU A 252 6.23 -9.83 7.22
N LEU A 253 5.68 -10.75 6.41
CA LEU A 253 5.42 -12.12 6.83
C LEU A 253 6.71 -12.88 7.17
N ALA A 254 7.77 -12.71 6.39
CA ALA A 254 9.08 -13.30 6.68
C ALA A 254 9.65 -12.75 8.00
N TRP A 255 9.51 -11.43 8.25
CA TRP A 255 9.86 -10.81 9.52
C TRP A 255 9.07 -11.40 10.69
N ALA A 256 7.74 -11.49 10.56
CA ALA A 256 6.87 -12.09 11.57
C ALA A 256 7.26 -13.54 11.92
N ARG A 257 7.74 -14.28 10.91
CA ARG A 257 8.27 -15.64 11.06
C ARG A 257 9.73 -15.69 11.57
N ARG A 258 10.27 -14.57 12.03
CA ARG A 258 11.66 -14.43 12.54
C ARG A 258 12.72 -14.82 11.52
N LYS A 259 12.49 -14.53 10.22
CA LYS A 259 13.44 -14.74 9.12
C LYS A 259 13.96 -13.39 8.60
N PRO A 260 14.83 -12.68 9.36
CA PRO A 260 15.22 -11.29 9.05
C PRO A 260 15.94 -11.13 7.71
N VAL A 261 16.73 -12.11 7.30
CA VAL A 261 17.43 -12.09 5.99
C VAL A 261 16.40 -12.15 4.85
N LEU A 262 15.49 -13.11 4.88
CA LEU A 262 14.42 -13.22 3.86
C LEU A 262 13.51 -11.99 3.86
N ALA A 263 13.21 -11.44 5.04
CA ALA A 263 12.46 -10.18 5.14
C ALA A 263 13.17 -9.05 4.39
N GLY A 264 14.48 -8.90 4.59
CA GLY A 264 15.26 -7.88 3.92
C GLY A 264 15.35 -8.11 2.40
N VAL A 265 15.52 -9.35 1.95
CA VAL A 265 15.51 -9.66 0.50
C VAL A 265 14.18 -9.23 -0.13
N LEU A 266 13.05 -9.60 0.48
CA LEU A 266 11.72 -9.27 -0.06
C LEU A 266 11.43 -7.77 -0.01
N ILE A 267 11.79 -7.06 1.08
CA ILE A 267 11.66 -5.61 1.17
C ILE A 267 12.55 -4.93 0.10
N GLY A 268 13.76 -5.43 -0.12
CA GLY A 268 14.68 -4.92 -1.15
C GLY A 268 14.15 -5.10 -2.58
N LEU A 269 13.54 -6.25 -2.89
CA LEU A 269 12.84 -6.48 -4.15
C LEU A 269 11.62 -5.54 -4.29
N GLY A 270 10.83 -5.40 -3.23
CA GLY A 270 9.72 -4.45 -3.21
C GLY A 270 10.19 -3.01 -3.46
N ALA A 271 11.30 -2.60 -2.84
CA ALA A 271 11.91 -1.29 -3.04
C ALA A 271 12.47 -1.10 -4.47
N ALA A 272 12.95 -2.17 -5.10
CA ALA A 272 13.38 -2.16 -6.49
C ALA A 272 12.21 -2.12 -7.49
N ALA A 273 10.99 -2.49 -7.05
CA ALA A 273 9.76 -2.31 -7.81
C ALA A 273 9.13 -0.92 -7.60
N LYS A 274 9.10 -0.43 -6.34
CA LYS A 274 8.63 0.90 -5.95
C LYS A 274 9.20 1.25 -4.57
N LEU A 275 9.66 2.48 -4.33
CA LEU A 275 10.47 2.79 -3.14
C LEU A 275 9.75 2.66 -1.78
N TYR A 276 8.39 2.70 -1.75
CA TYR A 276 7.65 2.77 -0.48
C TYR A 276 7.94 1.64 0.53
N PRO A 277 8.30 0.38 0.15
CA PRO A 277 8.65 -0.65 1.12
C PRO A 277 9.84 -0.30 2.01
N LEU A 278 10.73 0.63 1.58
CA LEU A 278 11.80 1.14 2.43
C LEU A 278 11.29 1.87 3.68
N LEU A 279 10.09 2.45 3.60
CA LEU A 279 9.43 3.10 4.74
C LEU A 279 9.22 2.11 5.91
N PHE A 280 9.18 0.80 5.67
CA PHE A 280 9.03 -0.22 6.71
C PHE A 280 10.21 -0.23 7.69
N LEU A 281 11.39 0.14 7.21
CA LEU A 281 12.59 0.16 8.06
C LEU A 281 12.52 1.23 9.16
N GLY A 282 11.87 2.37 8.91
CA GLY A 282 11.75 3.45 9.90
C GLY A 282 11.08 3.00 11.21
N PRO A 283 9.84 2.51 11.19
CA PRO A 283 9.18 1.93 12.36
C PRO A 283 9.96 0.78 13.02
N MET A 284 10.61 -0.07 12.21
CA MET A 284 11.46 -1.15 12.75
C MET A 284 12.67 -0.61 13.53
N VAL A 285 13.25 0.52 13.09
CA VAL A 285 14.34 1.21 13.81
C VAL A 285 13.86 1.69 15.18
N VAL A 286 12.72 2.40 15.22
CA VAL A 286 12.20 2.95 16.48
C VAL A 286 11.78 1.85 17.45
N LEU A 287 11.17 0.77 16.94
CA LEU A 287 10.85 -0.41 17.76
C LEU A 287 12.11 -1.11 18.26
N ALA A 288 13.18 -1.19 17.46
CA ALA A 288 14.45 -1.77 17.87
C ALA A 288 15.12 -0.94 18.98
N ILE A 289 15.02 0.39 18.91
CA ILE A 289 15.47 1.29 19.98
C ILE A 289 14.70 0.99 21.26
N ARG A 290 13.35 0.90 21.19
CA ARG A 290 12.52 0.64 22.38
C ARG A 290 12.74 -0.75 22.98
N ALA A 291 12.89 -1.80 22.14
CA ALA A 291 13.04 -3.19 22.56
C ALA A 291 14.50 -3.66 22.76
N GLY A 292 15.51 -2.85 22.45
CA GLY A 292 16.91 -3.24 22.49
C GLY A 292 17.29 -4.36 21.49
N ARG A 293 16.56 -4.52 20.37
CA ARG A 293 16.69 -5.67 19.45
C ARG A 293 17.31 -5.28 18.10
N PHE A 294 18.56 -4.83 18.09
CA PHE A 294 19.22 -4.29 16.88
C PHE A 294 19.72 -5.35 15.89
N ARG A 295 20.10 -6.56 16.35
CA ARG A 295 20.71 -7.58 15.47
C ARG A 295 19.80 -8.03 14.33
N ALA A 296 18.51 -8.25 14.60
CA ALA A 296 17.55 -8.65 13.59
C ALA A 296 17.29 -7.50 12.58
N LEU A 297 17.16 -6.27 13.08
CA LEU A 297 17.04 -5.07 12.26
C LEU A 297 18.24 -4.90 11.33
N ALA A 298 19.46 -4.99 11.86
CA ALA A 298 20.69 -4.83 11.08
C ALA A 298 20.79 -5.86 9.94
N ARG A 299 20.39 -7.13 10.20
CA ARG A 299 20.33 -8.16 9.15
C ARG A 299 19.30 -7.81 8.10
N THR A 300 18.09 -7.37 8.49
CA THR A 300 17.03 -7.00 7.55
C THR A 300 17.44 -5.78 6.73
N ALA A 301 17.90 -4.70 7.37
CA ALA A 301 18.33 -3.49 6.67
C ALA A 301 19.52 -3.74 5.74
N GLY A 302 20.53 -4.50 6.21
CA GLY A 302 21.68 -4.87 5.40
C GLY A 302 21.29 -5.71 4.17
N THR A 303 20.45 -6.72 4.35
CA THR A 303 19.99 -7.53 3.20
C THR A 303 19.04 -6.77 2.29
N THR A 304 18.24 -5.82 2.80
CA THR A 304 17.45 -4.90 1.97
C THR A 304 18.36 -4.07 1.07
N ALA A 305 19.40 -3.45 1.65
CA ALA A 305 20.34 -2.64 0.89
C ALA A 305 21.10 -3.47 -0.16
N VAL A 306 21.61 -4.64 0.22
CA VAL A 306 22.32 -5.55 -0.70
C VAL A 306 21.41 -5.99 -1.85
N THR A 307 20.19 -6.41 -1.56
CA THR A 307 19.25 -6.85 -2.61
C THR A 307 18.89 -5.71 -3.55
N TRP A 308 18.60 -4.52 -2.99
CA TRP A 308 18.30 -3.34 -3.80
C TRP A 308 19.48 -2.98 -4.70
N LEU A 309 20.70 -3.00 -4.17
CA LEU A 309 21.93 -2.75 -4.94
C LEU A 309 22.12 -3.79 -6.04
N LEU A 310 21.99 -5.09 -5.74
CA LEU A 310 22.14 -6.15 -6.74
C LEU A 310 21.17 -6.00 -7.92
N VAL A 311 19.93 -5.55 -7.68
CA VAL A 311 18.96 -5.32 -8.75
C VAL A 311 19.30 -4.05 -9.54
N ASN A 312 19.73 -3.00 -8.87
CA ASN A 312 19.92 -1.68 -9.49
C ASN A 312 21.32 -1.51 -10.12
N LEU A 313 22.36 -2.11 -9.54
CA LEU A 313 23.75 -1.88 -9.94
C LEU A 313 24.04 -2.21 -11.42
N PRO A 314 23.55 -3.31 -12.00
CA PRO A 314 23.77 -3.59 -13.42
C PRO A 314 23.23 -2.47 -14.32
N VAL A 315 22.04 -1.97 -14.03
CA VAL A 315 21.41 -0.89 -14.83
C VAL A 315 22.11 0.45 -14.57
N LEU A 316 22.48 0.73 -13.32
CA LEU A 316 23.23 1.95 -12.97
C LEU A 316 24.58 2.02 -13.70
N VAL A 317 25.31 0.90 -13.78
CA VAL A 317 26.63 0.86 -14.42
C VAL A 317 26.52 0.94 -15.94
N LEU A 318 25.57 0.19 -16.53
CA LEU A 318 25.42 0.12 -17.99
C LEU A 318 24.66 1.30 -18.58
N PHE A 319 23.66 1.83 -17.85
CA PHE A 319 22.73 2.86 -18.34
C PHE A 319 22.46 3.93 -17.28
N PRO A 320 23.47 4.68 -16.78
CA PRO A 320 23.35 5.58 -15.63
C PRO A 320 22.30 6.70 -15.84
N ARG A 321 22.17 7.22 -17.08
CA ARG A 321 21.17 8.24 -17.40
C ARG A 321 19.76 7.68 -17.30
N GLY A 322 19.52 6.49 -17.85
CA GLY A 322 18.22 5.81 -17.77
C GLY A 322 17.87 5.42 -16.32
N TRP A 323 18.84 4.91 -15.56
CA TRP A 323 18.63 4.57 -14.15
C TRP A 323 18.24 5.78 -13.30
N SER A 324 18.86 6.93 -13.56
CA SER A 324 18.58 8.17 -12.81
C SER A 324 17.23 8.81 -13.13
N GLU A 325 16.55 8.40 -14.23
CA GLU A 325 15.30 9.00 -14.69
C GLU A 325 14.20 8.98 -13.63
N PHE A 326 14.03 7.86 -12.95
CA PHE A 326 13.05 7.73 -11.87
C PHE A 326 13.21 8.83 -10.81
N PHE A 327 14.44 9.05 -10.34
CA PHE A 327 14.73 10.08 -9.33
C PHE A 327 14.58 11.48 -9.90
N ARG A 328 15.06 11.70 -11.13
CA ARG A 328 14.95 12.97 -11.83
C ARG A 328 13.50 13.38 -12.04
N LEU A 329 12.64 12.44 -12.48
CA LEU A 329 11.23 12.70 -12.68
C LEU A 329 10.55 13.06 -11.37
N ASN A 330 10.77 12.28 -10.32
CA ASN A 330 10.14 12.53 -9.02
C ASN A 330 10.55 13.86 -8.38
N THR A 331 11.80 14.31 -8.60
CA THR A 331 12.24 15.62 -8.12
C THR A 331 11.68 16.79 -8.90
N ARG A 332 11.35 16.59 -10.19
CA ARG A 332 10.85 17.64 -11.10
C ARG A 332 9.34 17.70 -11.23
N ARG A 333 8.65 16.63 -10.88
CA ARG A 333 7.19 16.58 -10.90
C ARG A 333 6.60 17.59 -9.91
N GLY A 334 5.64 18.39 -10.36
CA GLY A 334 4.83 19.25 -9.50
C GLY A 334 3.85 18.47 -8.62
N ASP A 335 2.91 19.18 -8.03
CA ASP A 335 1.80 18.59 -7.30
C ASP A 335 0.84 17.88 -8.28
N ASP A 336 0.45 16.67 -7.90
CA ASP A 336 -0.52 15.87 -8.63
C ASP A 336 -1.94 16.34 -8.31
N MET A 337 -2.86 16.16 -9.26
CA MET A 337 -4.27 16.51 -9.08
C MET A 337 -4.94 15.83 -7.89
N ASP A 338 -4.44 14.64 -7.51
CA ASP A 338 -4.94 13.84 -6.38
C ASP A 338 -4.27 14.21 -5.04
N SER A 339 -3.43 15.26 -4.99
CA SER A 339 -2.72 15.69 -3.78
C SER A 339 -3.51 16.69 -2.95
N LEU A 340 -3.23 16.74 -1.64
CA LEU A 340 -3.80 17.76 -0.76
C LEU A 340 -3.44 19.20 -1.23
N TYR A 341 -2.28 19.37 -1.86
CA TYR A 341 -1.87 20.68 -2.41
C TYR A 341 -2.83 21.14 -3.51
N ASN A 342 -3.24 20.24 -4.41
CA ASN A 342 -4.21 20.55 -5.45
C ASN A 342 -5.61 20.79 -4.87
N VAL A 343 -6.01 20.06 -3.83
CA VAL A 343 -7.27 20.33 -3.11
C VAL A 343 -7.29 21.77 -2.61
N VAL A 344 -6.22 22.22 -1.94
CA VAL A 344 -6.13 23.62 -1.46
C VAL A 344 -6.18 24.61 -2.63
N LYS A 345 -5.46 24.36 -3.72
CA LYS A 345 -5.49 25.21 -4.93
C LYS A 345 -6.90 25.35 -5.50
N SER A 346 -7.61 24.22 -5.66
CA SER A 346 -8.94 24.16 -6.24
C SER A 346 -10.00 24.97 -5.47
N PHE A 347 -9.91 25.01 -4.11
CA PHE A 347 -10.89 25.71 -3.28
C PHE A 347 -10.51 27.14 -2.92
N THR A 348 -9.23 27.49 -2.91
CA THR A 348 -8.77 28.81 -2.42
C THR A 348 -8.28 29.74 -3.53
N GLY A 349 -8.08 29.23 -4.75
CA GLY A 349 -7.43 29.97 -5.82
C GLY A 349 -5.93 30.19 -5.60
N TRP A 350 -5.33 29.56 -4.59
CA TRP A 350 -3.89 29.58 -4.37
C TRP A 350 -3.14 28.95 -5.55
N HIS A 351 -2.09 29.60 -6.05
CA HIS A 351 -1.37 29.14 -7.24
C HIS A 351 -0.31 28.06 -6.97
N GLY A 352 -0.14 27.62 -5.73
CA GLY A 352 0.90 26.65 -5.34
C GLY A 352 2.21 27.32 -4.89
N PHE A 353 3.15 26.50 -4.40
CA PHE A 353 4.43 27.01 -3.87
C PHE A 353 5.35 27.54 -4.98
N ASP A 354 5.45 26.88 -6.10
CA ASP A 354 6.39 27.18 -7.20
C ASP A 354 5.60 27.56 -8.48
N ALA A 355 4.71 28.57 -8.39
CA ALA A 355 3.71 28.89 -9.41
C ALA A 355 4.25 29.38 -10.76
N LYS A 356 5.53 29.77 -10.87
CA LYS A 356 6.13 30.39 -12.06
C LYS A 356 7.26 29.57 -12.67
N LEU A 357 7.21 28.24 -12.52
CA LEU A 357 8.26 27.38 -13.04
C LEU A 357 8.16 27.20 -14.57
N GLY A 358 9.32 27.20 -15.22
CA GLY A 358 9.45 26.73 -16.58
C GLY A 358 9.23 25.22 -16.72
N PHE A 359 8.96 24.75 -17.93
CA PHE A 359 8.77 23.33 -18.19
C PHE A 359 9.98 22.50 -17.73
N TRP A 360 9.73 21.52 -16.87
CA TRP A 360 10.74 20.65 -16.24
C TRP A 360 11.70 21.33 -15.25
N GLU A 361 11.39 22.51 -14.79
CA GLU A 361 12.07 23.11 -13.65
C GLU A 361 11.64 22.43 -12.34
N PRO A 362 12.57 22.07 -11.43
CA PRO A 362 12.19 21.36 -10.21
C PRO A 362 11.47 22.31 -9.23
N PRO A 363 10.31 21.92 -8.68
CA PRO A 363 9.60 22.68 -7.64
C PRO A 363 10.33 22.55 -6.30
N THR A 364 11.31 23.40 -6.07
CA THR A 364 12.22 23.29 -4.91
C THR A 364 11.53 23.55 -3.59
N VAL A 365 10.64 24.54 -3.54
CA VAL A 365 9.89 24.89 -2.31
C VAL A 365 8.90 23.77 -1.98
N LEU A 366 8.13 23.29 -2.97
CA LEU A 366 7.21 22.16 -2.76
C LEU A 366 7.96 20.90 -2.29
N ASN A 367 9.11 20.60 -2.90
CA ASN A 367 9.93 19.46 -2.48
C ASN A 367 10.43 19.58 -1.03
N ALA A 368 10.84 20.78 -0.63
CA ALA A 368 11.24 21.06 0.76
C ALA A 368 10.06 20.91 1.73
N VAL A 369 8.89 21.47 1.41
CA VAL A 369 7.68 21.37 2.24
C VAL A 369 7.27 19.91 2.42
N VAL A 370 7.18 19.13 1.35
CA VAL A 370 6.87 17.68 1.40
C VAL A 370 7.83 16.94 2.32
N THR A 371 9.13 17.19 2.17
CA THR A 371 10.18 16.55 2.97
C THR A 371 10.05 16.90 4.46
N VAL A 372 9.84 18.19 4.77
CA VAL A 372 9.71 18.66 6.16
C VAL A 372 8.44 18.10 6.81
N LEU A 373 7.30 18.14 6.12
CA LEU A 373 6.04 17.61 6.65
C LEU A 373 6.13 16.10 6.90
N PHE A 374 6.73 15.36 5.98
CA PHE A 374 6.96 13.92 6.17
C PHE A 374 7.91 13.64 7.35
N ALA A 375 8.99 14.41 7.50
CA ALA A 375 9.92 14.28 8.62
C ALA A 375 9.23 14.57 9.97
N ILE A 376 8.38 15.60 10.04
CA ILE A 376 7.56 15.90 11.22
C ILE A 376 6.63 14.73 11.54
N GLY A 377 5.94 14.18 10.54
CA GLY A 377 5.09 13.00 10.73
C GLY A 377 5.86 11.78 11.24
N CYS A 378 7.04 11.51 10.69
CA CYS A 378 7.93 10.44 11.17
C CYS A 378 8.38 10.68 12.63
N ALA A 379 8.72 11.92 12.98
CA ALA A 379 9.08 12.28 14.36
C ALA A 379 7.90 12.10 15.32
N ALA A 380 6.69 12.47 14.91
CA ALA A 380 5.47 12.25 15.70
C ALA A 380 5.20 10.76 15.92
N ILE A 381 5.35 9.92 14.87
CA ILE A 381 5.23 8.46 14.99
C ILE A 381 6.30 7.92 15.95
N ALA A 382 7.54 8.36 15.82
CA ALA A 382 8.63 7.95 16.72
C ALA A 382 8.34 8.34 18.18
N TYR A 383 7.82 9.54 18.42
CA TYR A 383 7.37 9.98 19.74
C TYR A 383 6.28 9.04 20.30
N VAL A 384 5.25 8.73 19.50
CA VAL A 384 4.20 7.77 19.90
C VAL A 384 4.80 6.41 20.26
N VAL A 385 5.70 5.88 19.43
CA VAL A 385 6.34 4.57 19.70
C VAL A 385 7.10 4.56 21.02
N LEU A 386 7.86 5.62 21.28
CA LEU A 386 8.73 5.68 22.47
C LEU A 386 7.95 5.93 23.75
N THR A 387 6.87 6.74 23.71
CA THR A 387 6.13 7.19 24.90
C THR A 387 4.88 6.37 25.23
N ALA A 388 4.33 5.62 24.26
CA ALA A 388 3.11 4.83 24.48
C ALA A 388 3.25 3.88 25.67
N PRO A 389 2.17 3.69 26.50
CA PRO A 389 2.22 2.86 27.69
C PRO A 389 2.60 1.41 27.38
N LYS A 390 2.08 0.84 26.30
CA LYS A 390 2.47 -0.47 25.78
C LYS A 390 3.08 -0.30 24.40
N ARG A 391 4.13 -1.10 24.06
CA ARG A 391 4.78 -1.02 22.75
C ARG A 391 3.75 -1.20 21.62
N PRO A 392 3.64 -0.28 20.65
CA PRO A 392 2.73 -0.41 19.51
C PRO A 392 3.05 -1.65 18.66
N ARG A 393 2.05 -2.20 17.99
CA ARG A 393 2.24 -3.29 17.02
C ARG A 393 2.91 -2.75 15.76
N LEU A 394 3.80 -3.55 15.17
CA LEU A 394 4.53 -3.16 13.97
C LEU A 394 3.55 -2.76 12.84
N ALA A 395 2.47 -3.52 12.61
CA ALA A 395 1.48 -3.21 11.58
C ALA A 395 0.82 -1.83 11.76
N GLN A 396 0.56 -1.40 13.02
CA GLN A 396 0.01 -0.06 13.31
C GLN A 396 0.97 1.04 12.82
N LEU A 397 2.25 0.86 13.06
CA LEU A 397 3.28 1.84 12.70
C LEU A 397 3.55 1.87 11.20
N LEU A 398 3.53 0.70 10.55
CA LEU A 398 3.67 0.60 9.10
C LEU A 398 2.51 1.30 8.39
N PHE A 399 1.28 1.12 8.87
CA PHE A 399 0.13 1.85 8.36
C PHE A 399 0.31 3.36 8.54
N LEU A 400 0.68 3.82 9.74
CA LEU A 400 0.84 5.26 10.03
C LEU A 400 1.93 5.90 9.16
N VAL A 401 3.09 5.26 8.97
CA VAL A 401 4.17 5.86 8.18
C VAL A 401 3.82 5.95 6.69
N VAL A 402 3.14 4.94 6.13
CA VAL A 402 2.70 4.97 4.73
C VAL A 402 1.56 5.98 4.56
N ALA A 403 0.61 6.05 5.49
CA ALA A 403 -0.46 7.03 5.47
C ALA A 403 0.08 8.47 5.54
N VAL A 404 1.00 8.75 6.47
CA VAL A 404 1.66 10.07 6.58
C VAL A 404 2.42 10.40 5.30
N PHE A 405 3.14 9.43 4.72
CA PHE A 405 3.82 9.62 3.44
C PHE A 405 2.84 10.08 2.35
N LEU A 406 1.71 9.38 2.20
CA LEU A 406 0.73 9.71 1.16
C LEU A 406 0.05 11.06 1.41
N LEU A 407 -0.34 11.36 2.66
CA LEU A 407 -1.00 12.61 3.04
C LEU A 407 -0.11 13.85 2.87
N THR A 408 1.20 13.69 3.07
CA THR A 408 2.15 14.82 2.96
C THR A 408 2.82 14.92 1.60
N ASN A 409 2.75 13.86 0.78
CA ASN A 409 3.42 13.83 -0.52
C ASN A 409 2.68 14.70 -1.55
N LYS A 410 3.43 15.28 -2.46
CA LYS A 410 2.91 16.03 -3.62
C LYS A 410 2.25 15.14 -4.68
N VAL A 411 2.36 13.82 -4.56
CA VAL A 411 1.77 12.84 -5.48
C VAL A 411 1.08 11.75 -4.68
N TRP A 412 -0.23 11.62 -4.86
CA TRP A 412 -1.01 10.49 -4.39
C TRP A 412 -1.87 9.95 -5.54
N SER A 413 -1.26 9.25 -6.47
CA SER A 413 -2.01 8.58 -7.53
C SER A 413 -2.97 7.53 -6.93
N PRO A 414 -4.21 7.36 -7.45
CA PRO A 414 -5.25 6.55 -6.82
C PRO A 414 -4.83 5.12 -6.48
N GLN A 415 -4.00 4.48 -7.31
CA GLN A 415 -3.48 3.13 -7.08
C GLN A 415 -2.55 3.01 -5.86
N PHE A 416 -2.00 4.12 -5.32
CA PHE A 416 -1.18 4.08 -4.12
C PHE A 416 -1.98 3.68 -2.87
N SER A 417 -3.30 3.88 -2.88
CA SER A 417 -4.19 3.41 -1.82
C SER A 417 -4.15 1.89 -1.63
N LEU A 418 -3.76 1.12 -2.65
CA LEU A 418 -3.54 -0.33 -2.54
C LEU A 418 -2.42 -0.69 -1.53
N TRP A 419 -1.45 0.21 -1.28
CA TRP A 419 -0.41 -0.01 -0.28
C TRP A 419 -0.98 0.00 1.15
N LEU A 420 -2.01 0.84 1.37
CA LEU A 420 -2.66 0.98 2.68
C LEU A 420 -3.59 -0.19 3.00
N VAL A 421 -4.22 -0.82 1.98
CA VAL A 421 -5.25 -1.84 2.20
C VAL A 421 -4.78 -2.97 3.15
N PRO A 422 -3.70 -3.72 2.87
CA PRO A 422 -3.28 -4.80 3.77
C PRO A 422 -2.76 -4.28 5.12
N LEU A 423 -2.13 -3.09 5.14
CA LEU A 423 -1.60 -2.48 6.35
C LEU A 423 -2.72 -2.01 7.28
N ALA A 424 -3.77 -1.37 6.74
CA ALA A 424 -4.95 -0.94 7.49
C ALA A 424 -5.69 -2.13 8.10
N VAL A 425 -5.86 -3.22 7.34
CA VAL A 425 -6.50 -4.46 7.81
C VAL A 425 -5.75 -5.07 8.99
N LEU A 426 -4.42 -5.05 8.98
CA LEU A 426 -3.60 -5.54 10.10
C LEU A 426 -3.52 -4.56 11.27
N ALA A 427 -3.54 -3.24 10.99
CA ALA A 427 -3.43 -2.20 12.00
C ALA A 427 -4.74 -2.01 12.80
N LEU A 428 -5.87 -1.96 12.09
CA LEU A 428 -7.18 -1.58 12.64
C LEU A 428 -8.27 -2.51 12.09
N PRO A 429 -8.42 -3.77 12.57
CA PRO A 429 -9.34 -4.75 11.98
C PRO A 429 -10.83 -4.46 12.31
N HIS A 430 -11.29 -3.24 12.08
CA HIS A 430 -12.69 -2.81 12.19
C HIS A 430 -13.36 -2.83 10.81
N ARG A 431 -13.98 -3.95 10.44
CA ARG A 431 -14.46 -4.28 9.10
C ARG A 431 -15.31 -3.18 8.48
N ARG A 432 -16.30 -2.65 9.22
CA ARG A 432 -17.21 -1.61 8.72
C ARG A 432 -16.48 -0.30 8.40
N ILE A 433 -15.58 0.12 9.28
CA ILE A 433 -14.78 1.35 9.11
C ILE A 433 -13.86 1.21 7.90
N LEU A 434 -13.20 0.05 7.76
CA LEU A 434 -12.32 -0.22 6.63
C LEU A 434 -13.08 -0.29 5.31
N LEU A 435 -14.24 -0.96 5.28
CA LEU A 435 -15.08 -1.00 4.07
C LEU A 435 -15.59 0.40 3.69
N ALA A 436 -15.98 1.21 4.67
CA ALA A 436 -16.40 2.60 4.41
C ALA A 436 -15.26 3.42 3.78
N TRP A 437 -14.06 3.37 4.36
CA TRP A 437 -12.90 4.04 3.78
C TRP A 437 -12.58 3.52 2.38
N MET A 438 -12.49 2.20 2.19
CA MET A 438 -12.16 1.59 0.90
C MET A 438 -13.18 1.96 -0.18
N THR A 439 -14.45 2.12 0.21
CA THR A 439 -15.53 2.54 -0.72
C THR A 439 -15.39 4.02 -1.07
N ILE A 440 -15.15 4.90 -0.08
CA ILE A 440 -14.91 6.33 -0.31
C ILE A 440 -13.73 6.50 -1.28
N ASP A 441 -12.62 5.81 -1.03
CA ASP A 441 -11.41 5.91 -1.85
C ASP A 441 -11.63 5.33 -3.27
N ALA A 442 -12.36 4.23 -3.41
CA ALA A 442 -12.71 3.66 -4.71
C ALA A 442 -13.58 4.60 -5.55
N VAL A 443 -14.52 5.31 -4.89
CA VAL A 443 -15.43 6.26 -5.56
C VAL A 443 -14.70 7.47 -6.13
N VAL A 444 -13.54 7.85 -5.61
CA VAL A 444 -12.69 8.94 -6.18
C VAL A 444 -12.43 8.74 -7.67
N TRP A 445 -12.38 7.48 -8.13
CA TRP A 445 -12.11 7.16 -9.52
C TRP A 445 -13.11 7.78 -10.49
N VAL A 446 -14.39 7.77 -10.15
CA VAL A 446 -15.46 8.23 -11.04
C VAL A 446 -15.36 9.75 -11.32
N PRO A 447 -15.41 10.65 -10.32
CA PRO A 447 -15.29 12.09 -10.58
C PRO A 447 -13.92 12.47 -11.15
N ARG A 448 -12.84 11.74 -10.81
CA ARG A 448 -11.53 11.92 -11.40
C ARG A 448 -11.53 11.70 -12.91
N MET A 449 -12.12 10.60 -13.37
CA MET A 449 -12.18 10.28 -14.79
C MET A 449 -13.07 11.27 -15.56
N TYR A 450 -14.22 11.65 -15.00
CA TYR A 450 -15.08 12.66 -15.63
C TYR A 450 -14.46 14.07 -15.63
N TYR A 451 -13.66 14.43 -14.66
CA TYR A 451 -12.85 15.66 -14.68
C TYR A 451 -11.81 15.60 -15.81
N LEU A 452 -11.05 14.50 -15.92
CA LEU A 452 -10.05 14.29 -16.97
C LEU A 452 -10.64 14.18 -18.39
N TYR A 453 -11.93 13.84 -18.49
CA TYR A 453 -12.63 13.76 -19.78
C TYR A 453 -12.60 15.11 -20.51
N GLY A 454 -12.62 16.24 -19.80
CA GLY A 454 -12.41 17.58 -20.36
C GLY A 454 -13.46 18.05 -21.38
N ASN A 455 -14.57 17.33 -21.52
CA ASN A 455 -15.66 17.71 -22.45
C ASN A 455 -16.50 18.84 -21.83
N PRO A 456 -16.66 20.00 -22.51
CA PRO A 456 -17.37 21.15 -21.94
C PRO A 456 -18.78 20.89 -21.43
N ASN A 457 -19.48 19.90 -22.02
CA ASN A 457 -20.88 19.60 -21.72
C ASN A 457 -21.06 18.36 -20.83
N ARG A 458 -20.00 17.57 -20.57
CA ARG A 458 -20.12 16.27 -19.90
C ARG A 458 -19.07 16.03 -18.82
N SER A 459 -18.07 16.91 -18.69
CA SER A 459 -17.06 16.84 -17.62
C SER A 459 -17.61 17.37 -16.30
N LEU A 460 -17.11 16.84 -15.22
CA LEU A 460 -17.36 17.38 -13.89
C LEU A 460 -16.41 18.55 -13.60
N PRO A 461 -16.87 19.61 -12.90
CA PRO A 461 -15.99 20.65 -12.39
C PRO A 461 -14.91 20.07 -11.46
N GLU A 462 -13.75 20.72 -11.42
CA GLU A 462 -12.60 20.30 -10.60
C GLU A 462 -12.98 20.11 -9.13
N GLN A 463 -13.82 21.01 -8.57
CA GLN A 463 -14.24 20.99 -7.17
C GLN A 463 -15.01 19.71 -6.79
N PHE A 464 -15.76 19.10 -7.73
CA PHE A 464 -16.41 17.81 -7.49
C PHE A 464 -15.38 16.70 -7.26
N PHE A 465 -14.36 16.67 -8.11
CA PHE A 465 -13.29 15.70 -8.00
C PHE A 465 -12.46 15.95 -6.72
N THR A 466 -11.99 17.17 -6.49
CA THR A 466 -11.17 17.51 -5.33
C THR A 466 -11.91 17.37 -4.01
N THR A 467 -13.26 17.50 -3.98
CA THR A 467 -14.09 17.15 -2.81
C THR A 467 -13.95 15.67 -2.47
N THR A 468 -13.96 14.77 -3.46
CA THR A 468 -13.81 13.33 -3.18
C THR A 468 -12.40 12.97 -2.72
N VAL A 469 -11.38 13.68 -3.24
CA VAL A 469 -10.00 13.58 -2.73
C VAL A 469 -9.94 14.01 -1.27
N LEU A 470 -10.53 15.15 -0.91
CA LEU A 470 -10.60 15.63 0.48
C LEU A 470 -11.31 14.62 1.40
N LEU A 471 -12.41 14.01 0.97
CA LEU A 471 -13.11 12.99 1.74
C LEU A 471 -12.26 11.74 1.97
N ARG A 472 -11.48 11.31 0.96
CA ARG A 472 -10.50 10.23 1.09
C ARG A 472 -9.44 10.58 2.15
N ASP A 473 -8.88 11.77 2.07
CA ASP A 473 -7.82 12.22 2.98
C ASP A 473 -8.33 12.32 4.42
N ILE A 474 -9.53 12.87 4.63
CA ILE A 474 -10.20 12.90 5.95
C ILE A 474 -10.43 11.48 6.48
N ALA A 475 -10.88 10.55 5.64
CA ALA A 475 -11.09 9.17 6.05
C ALA A 475 -9.77 8.50 6.49
N VAL A 476 -8.66 8.72 5.76
CA VAL A 476 -7.34 8.19 6.13
C VAL A 476 -6.81 8.85 7.41
N ILE A 477 -6.99 10.16 7.59
CA ILE A 477 -6.67 10.86 8.85
C ILE A 477 -7.48 10.27 10.01
N GLY A 478 -8.77 9.98 9.80
CA GLY A 478 -9.63 9.33 10.77
C GLY A 478 -9.11 7.92 11.16
N LEU A 479 -8.67 7.13 10.18
CA LEU A 479 -8.03 5.83 10.45
C LEU A 479 -6.74 6.00 11.27
N CYS A 480 -5.90 6.98 10.94
CA CYS A 480 -4.69 7.28 11.70
C CYS A 480 -5.03 7.63 13.16
N ALA A 481 -6.03 8.48 13.39
CA ALA A 481 -6.49 8.84 14.73
C ALA A 481 -6.99 7.63 15.53
N LEU A 482 -7.75 6.72 14.90
CA LEU A 482 -8.21 5.49 15.53
C LEU A 482 -7.06 4.54 15.87
N VAL A 483 -6.06 4.41 14.98
CA VAL A 483 -4.85 3.61 15.25
C VAL A 483 -4.06 4.20 16.43
N ILE A 484 -3.86 5.52 16.45
CA ILE A 484 -3.17 6.19 17.57
C ILE A 484 -3.96 6.02 18.86
N ARG A 485 -5.28 6.15 18.82
CA ARG A 485 -6.15 5.87 19.99
C ARG A 485 -5.94 4.46 20.53
N GLN A 486 -5.94 3.43 19.68
CA GLN A 486 -5.68 2.05 20.10
C GLN A 486 -4.27 1.85 20.67
N ILE A 487 -3.26 2.59 20.17
CA ILE A 487 -1.90 2.54 20.72
C ILE A 487 -1.89 3.01 22.18
N TYR A 488 -2.62 4.09 22.50
CA TYR A 488 -2.72 4.62 23.86
C TYR A 488 -3.75 3.89 24.73
N ARG A 489 -4.68 3.14 24.12
CA ARG A 489 -5.70 2.31 24.79
C ARG A 489 -5.58 0.86 24.33
N PRO A 490 -4.54 0.13 24.75
CA PRO A 490 -4.25 -1.22 24.26
C PRO A 490 -5.38 -2.24 24.53
N ASP A 491 -6.27 -1.96 25.46
CA ASP A 491 -7.45 -2.80 25.77
C ASP A 491 -8.52 -2.70 24.66
N GLU A 492 -8.55 -1.61 23.89
CA GLU A 492 -9.43 -1.46 22.73
C GLU A 492 -8.86 -2.18 21.48
N ASP A 493 -7.61 -2.69 21.50
CA ASP A 493 -6.98 -3.35 20.37
C ASP A 493 -7.47 -4.80 20.21
N LEU A 494 -8.35 -5.00 19.23
CA LEU A 494 -8.94 -6.31 18.93
C LEU A 494 -7.91 -7.40 18.61
N VAL A 495 -6.72 -7.04 18.12
CA VAL A 495 -5.66 -8.01 17.83
C VAL A 495 -5.04 -8.55 19.09
N ARG A 496 -4.92 -7.74 20.13
CA ARG A 496 -4.28 -8.13 21.40
C ARG A 496 -5.11 -9.08 22.26
N TRP A 497 -6.40 -9.21 21.96
CA TRP A 497 -7.31 -10.16 22.60
C TRP A 497 -7.14 -10.23 24.13
N ASN A 498 -7.44 -9.12 24.81
CA ASN A 498 -7.30 -8.97 26.25
C ASN A 498 -5.86 -9.29 26.75
N GLY A 499 -4.84 -8.94 25.97
CA GLY A 499 -3.44 -9.14 26.32
C GLY A 499 -2.87 -10.52 26.06
N ARG A 500 -3.66 -11.48 25.58
CA ARG A 500 -3.18 -12.85 25.26
C ARG A 500 -2.26 -12.88 24.03
N VAL A 501 -2.42 -11.93 23.11
CA VAL A 501 -1.57 -11.74 21.93
C VAL A 501 -0.88 -10.39 22.06
N ASP A 502 0.41 -10.31 21.73
CA ASP A 502 1.15 -9.03 21.70
C ASP A 502 1.18 -8.45 20.29
N ASP A 503 2.01 -8.98 19.40
CA ASP A 503 2.17 -8.48 18.03
C ASP A 503 2.39 -9.61 17.02
N PRO A 504 1.35 -10.10 16.34
CA PRO A 504 1.50 -11.17 15.34
C PRO A 504 2.44 -10.84 14.20
N SER A 505 2.59 -9.54 13.86
CA SER A 505 3.49 -9.03 12.83
C SER A 505 4.87 -8.62 13.36
N GLY A 506 5.03 -8.55 14.68
CA GLY A 506 6.22 -8.02 15.35
C GLY A 506 7.49 -8.86 15.17
N GLY A 507 7.38 -10.17 14.92
CA GLY A 507 8.51 -11.06 14.73
C GLY A 507 9.48 -11.05 15.92
N PRO A 508 10.72 -10.56 15.78
CA PRO A 508 11.67 -10.42 16.88
C PRO A 508 11.23 -9.48 18.01
N PHE A 509 10.27 -8.59 17.74
CA PHE A 509 9.71 -7.67 18.72
C PHE A 509 8.53 -8.27 19.49
N ASP A 510 7.87 -9.31 18.96
CA ASP A 510 6.75 -9.96 19.62
C ASP A 510 7.16 -10.49 21.01
N ARG A 511 6.43 -10.10 22.04
CA ARG A 511 6.68 -10.42 23.46
C ARG A 511 8.07 -10.03 23.99
N ALA A 512 8.83 -9.18 23.26
CA ALA A 512 10.08 -8.67 23.79
C ALA A 512 9.82 -7.71 24.95
N ALA A 513 10.64 -7.72 25.98
CA ALA A 513 10.61 -6.69 27.02
C ALA A 513 11.04 -5.34 26.43
N ASP A 514 10.48 -4.25 26.95
CA ASP A 514 11.00 -2.92 26.66
C ASP A 514 12.36 -2.74 27.36
N ALA A 515 13.38 -2.38 26.59
CA ALA A 515 14.74 -2.18 27.07
C ALA A 515 15.37 -0.99 26.35
N PRO A 516 14.83 0.24 26.55
CA PRO A 516 15.34 1.42 25.86
C PRO A 516 16.79 1.70 26.29
N PRO A 517 17.65 2.15 25.37
CA PRO A 517 19.04 2.47 25.65
C PRO A 517 19.18 3.52 26.76
N ARG A 518 20.29 3.49 27.50
CA ARG A 518 20.56 4.45 28.60
C ARG A 518 20.64 5.89 28.14
N TRP A 519 21.07 6.14 26.89
CA TRP A 519 21.18 7.47 26.28
C TRP A 519 19.81 8.11 25.93
N LEU A 520 18.71 7.31 25.92
CA LEU A 520 17.39 7.84 25.59
C LEU A 520 16.90 8.75 26.75
N PRO A 521 16.54 10.01 26.48
CA PRO A 521 16.02 10.93 27.49
C PRO A 521 14.78 10.39 28.22
N ASP A 522 14.63 10.71 29.51
CA ASP A 522 13.52 10.17 30.30
C ASP A 522 12.14 10.60 29.79
N TRP A 523 12.00 11.78 29.20
CA TRP A 523 10.74 12.24 28.62
C TRP A 523 10.31 11.46 27.36
N LEU A 524 11.24 10.76 26.70
CA LEU A 524 10.99 9.83 25.59
C LEU A 524 10.80 8.38 26.04
N ARG A 525 10.87 8.09 27.35
CA ARG A 525 10.65 6.74 27.85
C ARG A 525 9.19 6.49 28.18
N PRO A 526 8.70 5.23 28.07
CA PRO A 526 7.39 4.86 28.59
C PRO A 526 7.20 5.30 30.04
N ALA A 527 6.00 5.73 30.41
CA ALA A 527 5.72 6.29 31.73
C ALA A 527 6.20 5.39 32.90
N GLY A 528 6.03 4.06 32.76
CA GLY A 528 6.49 3.08 33.77
C GLY A 528 8.01 2.87 33.84
N MET A 529 8.81 3.48 32.93
CA MET A 529 10.26 3.36 32.86
C MET A 529 10.98 4.69 33.08
N ARG A 530 10.25 5.75 33.33
CA ARG A 530 10.84 7.05 33.68
C ARG A 530 11.52 6.92 35.04
N ARG A 531 12.74 7.44 35.18
CA ARG A 531 13.40 7.50 36.46
C ARG A 531 12.55 8.40 37.36
N ALA A 532 12.28 7.94 38.60
CA ALA A 532 11.67 8.80 39.60
C ALA A 532 12.58 10.04 39.72
N THR A 533 12.04 11.22 39.47
CA THR A 533 12.70 12.47 39.88
C THR A 533 12.95 12.33 41.35
N ALA A 534 14.22 12.26 41.79
CA ALA A 534 14.57 12.28 43.18
C ALA A 534 13.81 13.43 43.82
N PRO A 535 13.10 13.22 44.95
CA PRO A 535 12.48 14.33 45.64
C PRO A 535 13.55 15.37 45.90
N ALA A 536 13.24 16.64 45.61
CA ALA A 536 14.13 17.75 45.91
C ALA A 536 14.57 17.56 47.36
N ILE A 537 15.88 17.42 47.60
CA ILE A 537 16.45 17.39 48.94
C ILE A 537 16.04 18.72 49.54
N GLU A 538 15.05 18.71 50.42
CA GLU A 538 14.76 19.87 51.26
C GLU A 538 16.06 20.20 51.98
N SER A 539 16.61 21.33 51.68
CA SER A 539 17.76 21.87 52.37
C SER A 539 17.44 21.86 53.87
N PRO A 540 18.33 21.31 54.71
CA PRO A 540 18.08 21.33 56.14
C PRO A 540 17.90 22.76 56.60
N VAL A 541 16.74 23.08 57.22
CA VAL A 541 16.46 24.36 57.85
C VAL A 541 17.55 24.58 58.89
N PRO A 542 18.30 25.68 58.88
CA PRO A 542 19.30 25.96 59.93
C PRO A 542 18.58 26.05 61.25
N ALA A 543 19.00 25.23 62.20
CA ALA A 543 18.53 25.24 63.58
C ALA A 543 18.74 26.66 64.17
N GLY A 544 17.62 27.39 64.29
CA GLY A 544 17.61 28.70 64.91
C GLY A 544 18.08 28.62 66.35
N ALA A 545 18.99 29.52 66.68
CA ALA A 545 19.39 29.77 68.07
C ALA A 545 18.17 30.17 68.89
N ALA A 546 17.92 29.46 69.94
CA ALA A 546 16.96 29.84 70.98
C ALA A 546 17.61 30.89 71.89
N PRO A 547 16.81 31.81 72.48
CA PRO A 547 17.29 32.90 73.29
C PRO A 547 17.89 32.49 74.64
#